data_6cebf1df70f23bf3e68094d0f6fcf31b
#
_entry.id   6cebf1df70f23bf3e68094d0f6fcf31b
#
_cell.length_a   1.000
_cell.length_b   1.000
_cell.length_c   1.000
_cell.angle_alpha   90.00
_cell.angle_beta   90.00
_cell.angle_gamma   90.00
#
_symmetry.space_group_name_H-M   'P 1'
#
loop_
_entity.id
_entity.type
_entity.pdbx_description
1 polymer ?
#
loop_
_entity_poly.entity_id
_entity_poly.type
_entity_poly.pdbx_seq_one_letter_code
_entity_poly.pdbx_strand_id
1 'polypeptide(L)'
;MTTERMKITVVGLGAVGGLIAAKLALAGHEVSALARGANLKAVQEQGLRLRMDGTEQTATIAASDDAHALGTQELMVIALKGQALPDITPTLAPLIGPDTLVLPAMNGVPWWFLRTPALSQRLAPEQQQLTSVDPSGAIDQALPLQQVLGLSLIHI
;
A
#
# COMPACT_ATOMS: atom_id res chain seq x y z
N MET A 1 -17.99 18.36 9.71
CA MET A 1 -16.57 18.39 9.27
C MET A 1 -16.55 17.85 7.85
N THR A 2 -16.22 18.67 6.88
CA THR A 2 -15.99 18.22 5.50
C THR A 2 -14.69 17.41 5.50
N THR A 3 -14.79 16.11 5.33
CA THR A 3 -13.61 15.26 5.14
C THR A 3 -12.99 15.66 3.81
N GLU A 4 -11.76 16.14 3.82
CA GLU A 4 -11.01 16.46 2.62
C GLU A 4 -10.87 15.19 1.78
N ARG A 5 -11.24 15.28 0.49
CA ARG A 5 -11.20 14.13 -0.42
C ARG A 5 -9.76 13.90 -0.85
N MET A 6 -9.21 12.76 -0.47
CA MET A 6 -7.85 12.35 -0.85
C MET A 6 -7.86 11.42 -2.06
N LYS A 7 -6.81 11.48 -2.85
CA LYS A 7 -6.51 10.54 -3.93
C LYS A 7 -5.65 9.39 -3.39
N ILE A 8 -6.23 8.21 -3.31
CA ILE A 8 -5.66 7.06 -2.61
C ILE A 8 -5.57 5.86 -3.55
N THR A 9 -4.42 5.20 -3.59
CA THR A 9 -4.32 3.89 -4.25
C THR A 9 -4.04 2.78 -3.23
N VAL A 10 -4.69 1.64 -3.43
CA VAL A 10 -4.44 0.42 -2.66
C VAL A 10 -3.73 -0.59 -3.55
N VAL A 11 -2.51 -0.96 -3.18
CA VAL A 11 -1.70 -1.95 -3.87
C VAL A 11 -2.00 -3.32 -3.29
N GLY A 12 -2.73 -4.12 -4.04
CA GLY A 12 -3.19 -5.45 -3.64
C GLY A 12 -4.61 -5.47 -3.03
N LEU A 13 -5.52 -6.14 -3.72
CA LEU A 13 -6.91 -6.33 -3.31
C LEU A 13 -7.15 -7.71 -2.69
N GLY A 14 -6.32 -8.07 -1.72
CA GLY A 14 -6.62 -9.18 -0.80
C GLY A 14 -7.68 -8.79 0.23
N ALA A 15 -7.88 -9.62 1.26
CA ALA A 15 -8.88 -9.34 2.31
C ALA A 15 -8.66 -7.98 3.00
N VAL A 16 -7.42 -7.67 3.38
CA VAL A 16 -7.06 -6.42 4.05
C VAL A 16 -7.17 -5.23 3.09
N GLY A 17 -6.53 -5.33 1.92
CA GLY A 17 -6.54 -4.23 0.94
C GLY A 17 -7.94 -3.95 0.39
N GLY A 18 -8.73 -4.99 0.14
CA GLY A 18 -10.12 -4.85 -0.30
C GLY A 18 -10.99 -4.17 0.76
N LEU A 19 -10.83 -4.53 2.04
CA LEU A 19 -11.53 -3.88 3.15
C LEU A 19 -11.18 -2.39 3.24
N ILE A 20 -9.89 -2.07 3.23
CA ILE A 20 -9.40 -0.68 3.30
C ILE A 20 -9.92 0.13 2.12
N ALA A 21 -9.75 -0.38 0.89
CA ALA A 21 -10.19 0.29 -0.33
C ALA A 21 -11.71 0.56 -0.32
N ALA A 22 -12.52 -0.45 0.05
CA ALA A 22 -13.97 -0.29 0.12
C ALA A 22 -14.39 0.75 1.16
N LYS A 23 -13.82 0.69 2.37
CA LYS A 23 -14.16 1.65 3.44
C LYS A 23 -13.77 3.09 3.07
N LEU A 24 -12.61 3.30 2.49
CA LEU A 24 -12.16 4.62 2.05
C LEU A 24 -13.04 5.17 0.91
N ALA A 25 -13.38 4.33 -0.07
CA ALA A 25 -14.25 4.74 -1.18
C ALA A 25 -15.67 5.07 -0.69
N LEU A 26 -16.24 4.26 0.21
CA LEU A 26 -17.55 4.51 0.81
C LEU A 26 -17.54 5.75 1.72
N ALA A 27 -16.38 6.14 2.26
CA ALA A 27 -16.21 7.39 3.00
C ALA A 27 -16.05 8.64 2.11
N GLY A 28 -16.03 8.48 0.77
CA GLY A 28 -16.02 9.58 -0.18
C GLY A 28 -14.65 9.96 -0.73
N HIS A 29 -13.58 9.22 -0.41
CA HIS A 29 -12.26 9.42 -1.01
C HIS A 29 -12.22 8.96 -2.47
N GLU A 30 -11.27 9.49 -3.24
CA GLU A 30 -10.96 9.02 -4.59
C GLU A 30 -10.03 7.81 -4.50
N VAL A 31 -10.62 6.62 -4.56
CA VAL A 31 -9.88 5.38 -4.37
C VAL A 31 -9.65 4.68 -5.69
N SER A 32 -8.41 4.25 -5.89
CA SER A 32 -8.01 3.35 -6.97
C SER A 32 -7.31 2.11 -6.40
N ALA A 33 -7.14 1.09 -7.23
CA ALA A 33 -6.41 -0.11 -6.85
C ALA A 33 -5.43 -0.56 -7.93
N LEU A 34 -4.20 -0.85 -7.52
CA LEU A 34 -3.26 -1.62 -8.33
C LEU A 34 -3.47 -3.11 -8.04
N ALA A 35 -4.07 -3.81 -8.98
CA ALA A 35 -4.46 -5.22 -8.83
C ALA A 35 -4.24 -5.98 -10.13
N ARG A 36 -4.25 -7.30 -10.07
CA ARG A 36 -4.08 -8.15 -11.26
C ARG A 36 -4.93 -9.40 -11.20
N GLY A 37 -5.03 -10.06 -12.35
CA GLY A 37 -5.73 -11.35 -12.48
C GLY A 37 -7.22 -11.25 -12.15
N ALA A 38 -7.74 -12.25 -11.43
CA ALA A 38 -9.16 -12.37 -11.15
C ALA A 38 -9.72 -11.21 -10.30
N ASN A 39 -8.93 -10.68 -9.36
CA ASN A 39 -9.37 -9.56 -8.53
C ASN A 39 -9.55 -8.27 -9.34
N LEU A 40 -8.63 -7.98 -10.26
CA LEU A 40 -8.75 -6.84 -11.18
C LEU A 40 -10.03 -6.94 -12.00
N LYS A 41 -10.21 -8.10 -12.67
CA LYS A 41 -11.39 -8.35 -13.52
C LYS A 41 -12.70 -8.20 -12.73
N ALA A 42 -12.78 -8.81 -11.56
CA ALA A 42 -13.97 -8.76 -10.72
C ALA A 42 -14.34 -7.32 -10.32
N VAL A 43 -13.34 -6.51 -9.95
CA VAL A 43 -13.57 -5.11 -9.55
C VAL A 43 -13.98 -4.26 -10.75
N GLN A 44 -13.38 -4.46 -11.91
CA GLN A 44 -13.75 -3.73 -13.13
C GLN A 44 -15.16 -4.06 -13.60
N GLU A 45 -15.61 -5.30 -13.46
CA GLU A 45 -16.94 -5.76 -13.91
C GLU A 45 -18.06 -5.47 -12.90
N GLN A 46 -17.77 -5.58 -11.59
CA GLN A 46 -18.81 -5.62 -10.55
C GLN A 46 -18.62 -4.57 -9.44
N GLY A 47 -17.54 -3.78 -9.50
CA GLY A 47 -17.12 -2.95 -8.39
C GLY A 47 -16.51 -3.75 -7.23
N LEU A 48 -16.07 -3.05 -6.22
CA LEU A 48 -15.49 -3.66 -5.02
C LEU A 48 -16.60 -3.94 -4.00
N ARG A 49 -16.91 -5.21 -3.79
CA ARG A 49 -17.96 -5.64 -2.86
C ARG A 49 -17.39 -5.88 -1.46
N LEU A 50 -17.98 -5.22 -0.48
CA LEU A 50 -17.71 -5.41 0.93
C LEU A 50 -18.91 -6.08 1.60
N ARG A 51 -18.69 -7.29 2.12
CA ARG A 51 -19.70 -7.96 2.97
C ARG A 51 -19.23 -7.95 4.41
N MET A 52 -19.99 -7.32 5.27
CA MET A 52 -19.68 -7.17 6.69
C MET A 52 -20.99 -7.07 7.49
N ASP A 53 -21.05 -7.73 8.65
CA ASP A 53 -22.20 -7.69 9.58
C ASP A 53 -23.55 -8.00 8.91
N GLY A 54 -23.56 -8.98 7.99
CA GLY A 54 -24.76 -9.39 7.26
C GLY A 54 -25.22 -8.41 6.17
N THR A 55 -24.50 -7.30 5.96
CA THR A 55 -24.77 -6.34 4.90
C THR A 55 -23.75 -6.46 3.77
N GLU A 56 -24.17 -6.16 2.55
CA GLU A 56 -23.28 -6.06 1.38
C GLU A 56 -23.35 -4.64 0.82
N GLN A 57 -22.19 -4.02 0.63
CA GLN A 57 -22.04 -2.71 0.03
C GLN A 57 -21.09 -2.82 -1.17
N THR A 58 -21.35 -2.07 -2.21
CA THR A 58 -20.49 -2.01 -3.39
C THR A 58 -19.89 -0.61 -3.51
N ALA A 59 -18.56 -0.56 -3.56
CA ALA A 59 -17.83 0.66 -3.84
C ALA A 59 -17.35 0.66 -5.30
N THR A 60 -17.55 1.78 -6.00
CA THR A 60 -16.99 1.99 -7.32
C THR A 60 -15.60 2.59 -7.17
N ILE A 61 -14.58 1.88 -7.65
CA ILE A 61 -13.19 2.33 -7.65
C ILE A 61 -12.57 2.09 -9.02
N ALA A 62 -11.57 2.90 -9.38
CA ALA A 62 -10.72 2.60 -10.54
C ALA A 62 -9.79 1.43 -10.19
N ALA A 63 -9.53 0.52 -11.12
CA ALA A 63 -8.58 -0.57 -10.92
C ALA A 63 -7.78 -0.84 -12.20
N SER A 64 -6.48 -1.01 -12.06
CA SER A 64 -5.55 -1.30 -13.15
C SER A 64 -4.43 -2.22 -12.66
N ASP A 65 -3.78 -2.92 -13.58
CA ASP A 65 -2.49 -3.58 -13.38
C ASP A 65 -1.30 -2.71 -13.81
N ASP A 66 -1.59 -1.56 -14.42
CA ASP A 66 -0.62 -0.55 -14.81
C ASP A 66 -0.68 0.65 -13.85
N ALA A 67 0.41 0.88 -13.11
CA ALA A 67 0.53 2.01 -12.20
C ALA A 67 0.51 3.37 -12.92
N HIS A 68 0.97 3.45 -14.18
CA HIS A 68 0.91 4.67 -14.97
C HIS A 68 -0.53 5.12 -15.24
N ALA A 69 -1.46 4.17 -15.41
CA ALA A 69 -2.87 4.49 -15.62
C ALA A 69 -3.53 5.15 -14.39
N LEU A 70 -2.98 4.93 -13.19
CA LEU A 70 -3.49 5.47 -11.93
C LEU A 70 -2.85 6.84 -11.60
N GLY A 71 -1.61 7.06 -12.04
CA GLY A 71 -0.85 8.31 -11.80
C GLY A 71 -0.52 8.54 -10.33
N THR A 72 0.07 9.70 -10.05
CA THR A 72 0.54 10.06 -8.70
C THR A 72 -0.61 10.14 -7.69
N GLN A 73 -0.35 9.65 -6.48
CA GLN A 73 -1.30 9.53 -5.38
C GLN A 73 -0.90 10.41 -4.18
N GLU A 74 -1.84 10.77 -3.33
CA GLU A 74 -1.56 11.41 -2.04
C GLU A 74 -1.25 10.36 -0.97
N LEU A 75 -1.94 9.21 -1.03
CA LEU A 75 -1.69 8.07 -0.15
C LEU A 75 -1.62 6.78 -0.96
N MET A 76 -0.55 6.02 -0.76
CA MET A 76 -0.41 4.67 -1.29
C MET A 76 -0.44 3.66 -0.14
N VAL A 77 -1.47 2.82 -0.10
CA VAL A 77 -1.60 1.73 0.88
C VAL A 77 -1.09 0.44 0.26
N ILE A 78 -0.07 -0.16 0.84
CA ILE A 78 0.49 -1.44 0.37
C ILE A 78 -0.09 -2.57 1.21
N ALA A 79 -0.98 -3.37 0.63
CA ALA A 79 -1.68 -4.47 1.30
C ALA A 79 -1.38 -5.83 0.63
N LEU A 80 -0.10 -6.10 0.46
CA LEU A 80 0.43 -7.33 -0.12
C LEU A 80 1.02 -8.24 0.96
N LYS A 81 1.30 -9.48 0.60
CA LYS A 81 2.20 -10.32 1.39
C LYS A 81 3.63 -9.80 1.23
N GLY A 82 4.41 -9.77 2.33
CA GLY A 82 5.76 -9.21 2.34
C GLY A 82 6.68 -9.78 1.24
N GLN A 83 6.53 -11.06 0.93
CA GLN A 83 7.31 -11.75 -0.11
C GLN A 83 7.09 -11.19 -1.53
N ALA A 84 5.95 -10.55 -1.78
CA ALA A 84 5.63 -9.97 -3.10
C ALA A 84 6.16 -8.54 -3.25
N LEU A 85 6.59 -7.90 -2.17
CA LEU A 85 6.95 -6.49 -2.19
C LEU A 85 8.22 -6.21 -3.03
N PRO A 86 9.32 -6.98 -2.91
CA PRO A 86 10.51 -6.73 -3.73
C PRO A 86 10.23 -6.75 -5.24
N ASP A 87 9.37 -7.66 -5.69
CA ASP A 87 9.06 -7.83 -7.10
C ASP A 87 8.18 -6.70 -7.67
N ILE A 88 7.24 -6.18 -6.86
CA ILE A 88 6.32 -5.16 -7.33
C ILE A 88 6.87 -3.74 -7.17
N THR A 89 7.74 -3.53 -6.21
CA THR A 89 8.25 -2.20 -5.85
C THR A 89 8.77 -1.40 -7.04
N PRO A 90 9.53 -1.96 -8.01
CA PRO A 90 9.99 -1.20 -9.18
C PRO A 90 8.84 -0.64 -10.04
N THR A 91 7.66 -1.24 -9.97
CA THR A 91 6.48 -0.80 -10.75
C THR A 91 5.68 0.30 -10.07
N LEU A 92 5.97 0.62 -8.81
CA LEU A 92 5.21 1.59 -8.00
C LEU A 92 5.60 3.04 -8.25
N ALA A 93 6.73 3.31 -8.89
CA ALA A 93 7.26 4.65 -9.12
C ALA A 93 6.24 5.66 -9.68
N PRO A 94 5.35 5.31 -10.65
CA PRO A 94 4.35 6.24 -11.17
C PRO A 94 3.32 6.72 -10.14
N LEU A 95 3.14 5.98 -9.05
CA LEU A 95 2.20 6.31 -7.96
C LEU A 95 2.78 7.30 -6.96
N ILE A 96 4.12 7.46 -6.95
CA ILE A 96 4.85 8.17 -5.90
C ILE A 96 5.28 9.54 -6.40
N GLY A 97 4.80 10.58 -5.74
CA GLY A 97 5.26 11.95 -5.89
C GLY A 97 5.99 12.44 -4.63
N PRO A 98 6.42 13.71 -4.62
CA PRO A 98 7.18 14.26 -3.49
C PRO A 98 6.41 14.26 -2.16
N ASP A 99 5.09 14.37 -2.22
CA ASP A 99 4.21 14.46 -1.05
C ASP A 99 3.40 13.19 -0.80
N THR A 100 3.65 12.12 -1.57
CA THR A 100 2.93 10.85 -1.42
C THR A 100 3.29 10.20 -0.09
N LEU A 101 2.28 9.88 0.71
CA LEU A 101 2.44 9.05 1.90
C LEU A 101 2.33 7.57 1.54
N VAL A 102 3.18 6.75 2.12
CA VAL A 102 3.21 5.29 1.92
C VAL A 102 2.83 4.59 3.21
N LEU A 103 1.73 3.85 3.19
CA LEU A 103 1.22 3.09 4.35
C LEU A 103 1.32 1.59 4.09
N PRO A 104 2.36 0.92 4.60
CA PRO A 104 2.47 -0.53 4.50
C PRO A 104 1.50 -1.22 5.48
N ALA A 105 0.36 -1.66 4.98
CA ALA A 105 -0.63 -2.44 5.72
C ALA A 105 -0.29 -3.94 5.61
N MET A 106 0.85 -4.32 6.16
CA MET A 106 1.45 -5.65 6.04
C MET A 106 1.90 -6.15 7.40
N ASN A 107 1.96 -7.48 7.55
CA ASN A 107 2.54 -8.14 8.72
C ASN A 107 4.03 -8.45 8.47
N GLY A 108 4.79 -8.60 9.56
CA GLY A 108 6.20 -8.93 9.54
C GLY A 108 7.10 -7.76 9.94
N VAL A 109 8.40 -8.00 9.91
CA VAL A 109 9.39 -6.96 10.20
C VAL A 109 9.49 -6.06 8.97
N PRO A 110 9.28 -4.74 9.10
CA PRO A 110 9.36 -3.84 7.96
C PRO A 110 10.81 -3.65 7.49
N TRP A 111 11.01 -3.39 6.20
CA TRP A 111 12.36 -3.20 5.62
C TRP A 111 13.15 -2.06 6.28
N TRP A 112 12.46 -1.05 6.82
CA TRP A 112 13.08 0.10 7.49
C TRP A 112 13.39 -0.12 8.97
N PHE A 113 13.13 -1.29 9.54
CA PHE A 113 13.21 -1.54 10.98
C PHE A 113 14.58 -1.13 11.58
N LEU A 114 15.67 -1.49 10.91
CA LEU A 114 17.03 -1.16 11.38
C LEU A 114 17.40 0.32 11.15
N ARG A 115 16.60 1.05 10.38
CA ARG A 115 16.79 2.48 10.11
C ARG A 115 15.98 3.39 11.03
N THR A 116 15.29 2.82 12.01
CA THR A 116 14.65 3.60 13.06
C THR A 116 15.70 4.38 13.87
N PRO A 117 15.39 5.60 14.38
CA PRO A 117 16.36 6.42 15.09
C PRO A 117 17.09 5.70 16.25
N ALA A 118 16.38 4.79 16.94
CA ALA A 118 16.94 4.04 18.06
C ALA A 118 17.99 3.01 17.64
N LEU A 119 17.88 2.45 16.44
CA LEU A 119 18.77 1.40 15.92
C LEU A 119 19.85 1.97 14.99
N SER A 120 19.48 2.89 14.11
CA SER A 120 20.41 3.46 13.13
C SER A 120 21.62 4.16 13.77
N GLN A 121 21.46 4.74 14.95
CA GLN A 121 22.57 5.35 15.72
C GLN A 121 23.58 4.33 16.29
N ARG A 122 23.19 3.06 16.33
CA ARG A 122 23.99 1.95 16.92
C ARG A 122 24.57 1.01 15.87
N LEU A 123 24.17 1.18 14.61
CA LEU A 123 24.52 0.30 13.51
C LEU A 123 25.30 1.08 12.46
N ALA A 124 26.34 0.46 11.91
CA ALA A 124 27.00 0.98 10.73
C ALA A 124 26.01 0.99 9.52
N PRO A 125 26.17 1.90 8.54
CA PRO A 125 25.25 1.99 7.39
C PRO A 125 24.99 0.65 6.70
N GLU A 126 26.02 -0.18 6.55
CA GLU A 126 25.95 -1.50 5.92
C GLU A 126 25.11 -2.52 6.72
N GLN A 127 24.92 -2.27 8.02
CA GLN A 127 24.14 -3.12 8.93
C GLN A 127 22.67 -2.70 9.02
N GLN A 128 22.29 -1.59 8.39
CA GLN A 128 20.92 -1.06 8.45
C GLN A 128 19.99 -1.65 7.41
N GLN A 129 20.48 -2.50 6.52
CA GLN A 129 19.68 -3.22 5.53
C GLN A 129 19.21 -4.57 6.07
N LEU A 130 17.91 -4.84 5.97
CA LEU A 130 17.33 -6.15 6.27
C LEU A 130 17.32 -7.02 5.01
N THR A 131 18.41 -7.72 4.74
CA THR A 131 18.58 -8.55 3.52
C THR A 131 17.58 -9.70 3.42
N SER A 132 17.00 -10.15 4.54
CA SER A 132 15.92 -11.15 4.54
C SER A 132 14.58 -10.60 4.04
N VAL A 133 14.39 -9.29 4.06
CA VAL A 133 13.14 -8.62 3.65
C VAL A 133 13.33 -7.85 2.34
N ASP A 134 14.47 -7.18 2.20
CA ASP A 134 14.86 -6.40 1.03
C ASP A 134 16.27 -6.81 0.56
N PRO A 135 16.39 -7.97 -0.11
CA PRO A 135 17.70 -8.54 -0.46
C PRO A 135 18.57 -7.63 -1.33
N SER A 136 17.94 -6.92 -2.25
CA SER A 136 18.61 -6.04 -3.21
C SER A 136 18.65 -4.57 -2.78
N GLY A 137 17.93 -4.18 -1.72
CA GLY A 137 17.71 -2.78 -1.36
C GLY A 137 16.72 -2.06 -2.27
N ALA A 138 16.01 -2.78 -3.14
CA ALA A 138 15.09 -2.19 -4.11
C ALA A 138 13.89 -1.51 -3.44
N ILE A 139 13.41 -2.05 -2.34
CA ILE A 139 12.29 -1.47 -1.58
C ILE A 139 12.74 -0.13 -0.97
N ASP A 140 13.89 -0.14 -0.31
CA ASP A 140 14.44 1.05 0.34
C ASP A 140 14.76 2.18 -0.65
N GLN A 141 15.22 1.83 -1.84
CA GLN A 141 15.50 2.79 -2.91
C GLN A 141 14.22 3.39 -3.51
N ALA A 142 13.16 2.61 -3.66
CA ALA A 142 11.94 3.02 -4.32
C ALA A 142 10.93 3.68 -3.37
N LEU A 143 10.95 3.35 -2.09
CA LEU A 143 10.03 3.86 -1.08
C LEU A 143 10.78 4.72 -0.04
N PRO A 144 10.86 6.04 -0.24
CA PRO A 144 11.60 6.94 0.65
C PRO A 144 11.08 6.86 2.08
N LEU A 145 11.97 6.60 3.04
CA LEU A 145 11.60 6.40 4.43
C LEU A 145 10.81 7.59 5.04
N GLN A 146 11.09 8.80 4.59
CA GLN A 146 10.42 10.02 5.04
C GLN A 146 8.93 10.06 4.67
N GLN A 147 8.53 9.29 3.67
CA GLN A 147 7.15 9.16 3.19
C GLN A 147 6.41 7.96 3.81
N VAL A 148 7.12 7.10 4.56
CA VAL A 148 6.57 5.86 5.10
C VAL A 148 5.90 6.09 6.45
N LEU A 149 4.63 5.71 6.55
CA LEU A 149 3.88 5.67 7.81
C LEU A 149 3.96 4.26 8.40
N GLY A 150 4.49 4.15 9.63
CA GLY A 150 4.54 2.86 10.33
C GLY A 150 3.15 2.39 10.73
N LEU A 151 2.76 1.19 10.32
CA LEU A 151 1.53 0.53 10.72
C LEU A 151 1.84 -0.92 11.13
N SER A 152 1.25 -1.36 12.22
CA SER A 152 1.24 -2.79 12.62
C SER A 152 -0.20 -3.30 12.61
N LEU A 153 -0.42 -4.44 11.95
CA LEU A 153 -1.71 -5.13 11.93
C LEU A 153 -1.81 -6.22 13.03
N ILE A 154 -0.76 -6.44 13.80
CA ILE A 154 -0.67 -7.53 14.77
C ILE A 154 -0.86 -7.04 16.21
N HIS A 155 -0.45 -5.82 16.48
CA HIS A 155 -0.52 -5.25 17.83
C HIS A 155 -1.67 -4.25 17.93
N ILE A 156 -2.76 -4.74 18.43
CA ILE A 156 -3.91 -3.94 18.86
C ILE A 156 -3.96 -4.02 20.39
#